data_2b6663e3b0b036d63e4d35df1c686bec
#
_entry.id   2b6663e3b0b036d63e4d35df1c686bec
#
_cell.length_a   1.000
_cell.length_b   1.000
_cell.length_c   1.000
_cell.angle_alpha   90.00
_cell.angle_beta   90.00
_cell.angle_gamma   90.00
#
_symmetry.space_group_name_H-M   'P 1'
#
loop_
_entity.id
_entity.type
_entity.pdbx_description
1 polymer ?
#
loop_
_entity_poly.entity_id
_entity_poly.type
_entity_poly.pdbx_seq_one_letter_code
_entity_poly.pdbx_strand_id
1 'polypeptide(L)'
;MEGPIQTSYENGFFFFKIKYRSNYPFRAPILSFITKIYHPNISENGTISNCFKDWSPAVPTKAFIISIQSFLGTPFDDECLNTEAAKLYKENRNLYEDTVKEYVNKYANYSIYRNKLKEYEAEDIFKISEN
;
A
#
# COMPACT_ATOMS: atom_id res chain seq x y z
N MET A 1 -6.63 1.34 -3.59
CA MET A 1 -5.59 2.38 -3.91
C MET A 1 -5.01 2.10 -5.27
N GLU A 2 -5.00 3.09 -6.11
CA GLU A 2 -4.33 3.02 -7.42
C GLU A 2 -2.87 3.44 -7.28
N GLY A 3 -1.99 2.80 -8.06
CA GLY A 3 -0.59 3.20 -8.12
C GLY A 3 -0.44 4.60 -8.71
N PRO A 4 0.50 5.42 -8.21
CA PRO A 4 0.69 6.78 -8.72
C PRO A 4 1.07 6.79 -10.19
N ILE A 5 0.51 7.73 -10.94
CA ILE A 5 0.88 7.95 -12.33
C ILE A 5 2.36 8.36 -12.45
N GLN A 6 2.98 8.05 -13.58
CA GLN A 6 4.40 8.32 -13.83
C GLN A 6 5.37 7.62 -12.86
N THR A 7 4.91 6.53 -12.23
CA THR A 7 5.75 5.63 -11.42
C THR A 7 5.62 4.21 -11.95
N SER A 8 6.52 3.33 -11.51
CA SER A 8 6.45 1.91 -11.85
C SER A 8 5.21 1.21 -11.29
N TYR A 9 4.52 1.83 -10.34
CA TYR A 9 3.26 1.34 -9.75
C TYR A 9 2.02 1.72 -10.57
N GLU A 10 2.17 2.55 -11.59
CA GLU A 10 1.07 2.96 -12.46
C GLU A 10 0.31 1.75 -13.02
N ASN A 11 -1.00 1.85 -13.09
CA ASN A 11 -1.93 0.78 -13.47
C ASN A 11 -2.02 -0.38 -12.47
N GLY A 12 -1.42 -0.25 -11.29
CA GLY A 12 -1.61 -1.17 -10.18
C GLY A 12 -2.83 -0.79 -9.34
N PHE A 13 -3.55 -1.80 -8.85
CA PHE A 13 -4.71 -1.64 -7.96
C PHE A 13 -4.46 -2.45 -6.70
N PHE A 14 -4.34 -1.76 -5.58
CA PHE A 14 -3.90 -2.35 -4.32
C PHE A 14 -5.02 -2.33 -3.28
N PHE A 15 -5.32 -3.50 -2.73
CA PHE A 15 -6.15 -3.60 -1.53
C PHE A 15 -5.31 -3.36 -0.29
N PHE A 16 -5.87 -2.62 0.64
CA PHE A 16 -5.25 -2.35 1.93
C PHE A 16 -6.32 -2.35 3.01
N LYS A 17 -5.88 -2.46 4.26
CA LYS A 17 -6.75 -2.32 5.43
C LYS A 17 -6.26 -1.20 6.31
N ILE A 18 -7.20 -0.46 6.92
CA ILE A 18 -6.92 0.57 7.91
C ILE A 18 -7.45 0.07 9.26
N LYS A 19 -6.60 0.13 10.27
CA LYS A 19 -6.96 -0.17 11.65
C LYS A 19 -6.84 1.10 12.48
N TYR A 20 -7.95 1.53 13.07
CA TYR A 20 -7.97 2.65 13.99
C TYR A 20 -7.64 2.16 15.39
N ARG A 21 -6.62 2.77 16.01
CA ARG A 21 -6.23 2.45 17.38
C ARG A 21 -7.26 3.03 18.37
N SER A 22 -7.31 2.47 19.61
CA SER A 22 -8.25 2.93 20.66
C SER A 22 -8.06 4.40 21.03
N ASN A 23 -6.87 4.96 20.85
CA ASN A 23 -6.55 6.37 21.10
C ASN A 23 -6.62 7.26 19.85
N TYR A 24 -7.21 6.76 18.74
CA TYR A 24 -7.51 7.60 17.59
C TYR A 24 -8.46 8.75 18.01
N PRO A 25 -8.29 10.00 17.59
CA PRO A 25 -7.36 10.49 16.55
C PRO A 25 -5.98 10.97 17.06
N PHE A 26 -5.60 10.71 18.30
CA PHE A 26 -4.32 11.16 18.86
C PHE A 26 -3.12 10.40 18.29
N ARG A 27 -3.34 9.18 17.82
CA ARG A 27 -2.36 8.43 17.04
C ARG A 27 -2.90 8.14 15.65
N ALA A 28 -1.97 8.08 14.68
CA ALA A 28 -2.30 7.71 13.31
C ALA A 28 -2.94 6.31 13.25
N PRO A 29 -3.87 6.08 12.33
CA PRO A 29 -4.33 4.73 12.05
C PRO A 29 -3.18 3.89 11.47
N ILE A 30 -3.31 2.58 11.53
CA ILE A 30 -2.35 1.64 10.93
C ILE A 30 -2.91 1.24 9.57
N LEU A 31 -2.16 1.50 8.51
CA LEU A 31 -2.48 1.00 7.18
C LEU A 31 -1.52 -0.14 6.82
N SER A 32 -2.06 -1.21 6.28
CA SER A 32 -1.27 -2.33 5.76
C SER A 32 -1.82 -2.80 4.43
N PHE A 33 -0.92 -3.18 3.52
CA PHE A 33 -1.32 -3.68 2.21
C PHE A 33 -1.72 -5.15 2.28
N ILE A 34 -2.84 -5.48 1.67
CA ILE A 34 -3.30 -6.86 1.46
C ILE A 34 -2.69 -7.40 0.16
N THR A 35 -2.68 -6.57 -0.90
CA THR A 35 -2.04 -6.89 -2.17
C THR A 35 -0.53 -6.88 -2.00
N LYS A 36 0.17 -7.88 -2.54
CA LYS A 36 1.63 -7.89 -2.55
C LYS A 36 2.18 -6.71 -3.34
N ILE A 37 3.15 -6.02 -2.76
CA ILE A 37 3.78 -4.85 -3.34
C ILE A 37 5.28 -4.90 -3.09
N TYR A 38 6.07 -4.54 -4.07
CA TYR A 38 7.53 -4.47 -3.96
C TYR A 38 7.95 -3.02 -3.71
N HIS A 39 8.40 -2.74 -2.50
CA HIS A 39 8.75 -1.39 -2.08
C HIS A 39 9.73 -1.43 -0.89
N PRO A 40 10.74 -0.54 -0.85
CA PRO A 40 11.73 -0.55 0.24
C PRO A 40 11.13 -0.44 1.66
N ASN A 41 10.08 0.34 1.81
CA ASN A 41 9.48 0.63 3.12
C ASN A 41 8.24 -0.22 3.43
N ILE A 42 7.98 -1.25 2.65
CA ILE A 42 6.85 -2.16 2.86
C ILE A 42 7.37 -3.59 2.94
N SER A 43 7.05 -4.28 4.04
CA SER A 43 7.45 -5.68 4.23
C SER A 43 6.62 -6.63 3.36
N GLU A 44 7.06 -7.89 3.25
CA GLU A 44 6.34 -8.92 2.50
C GLU A 44 4.91 -9.15 2.99
N ASN A 45 4.66 -8.94 4.28
CA ASN A 45 3.32 -9.09 4.86
C ASN A 45 2.45 -7.83 4.75
N GLY A 46 2.92 -6.79 4.05
CA GLY A 46 2.17 -5.56 3.81
C GLY A 46 2.32 -4.49 4.88
N THR A 47 3.15 -4.70 5.90
CA THR A 47 3.41 -3.69 6.94
C THR A 47 4.21 -2.54 6.35
N ILE A 48 3.74 -1.31 6.62
CA ILE A 48 4.44 -0.08 6.20
C ILE A 48 5.32 0.39 7.34
N SER A 49 6.56 0.81 7.03
CA SER A 49 7.43 1.42 8.02
C SER A 49 6.81 2.71 8.59
N ASN A 50 7.16 3.01 9.85
CA ASN A 50 6.60 4.15 10.57
C ASN A 50 7.21 5.48 10.08
N CYS A 51 6.87 5.86 8.87
CA CYS A 51 7.37 7.07 8.22
C CYS A 51 6.44 8.29 8.38
N PHE A 52 5.30 8.15 9.08
CA PHE A 52 4.33 9.23 9.27
C PHE A 52 4.54 9.93 10.60
N LYS A 53 5.68 10.64 10.69
CA LYS A 53 6.06 11.40 11.90
C LYS A 53 5.21 12.65 12.11
N ASP A 54 4.55 13.13 11.06
CA ASP A 54 3.79 14.38 11.04
C ASP A 54 2.28 14.20 11.25
N TRP A 55 1.89 13.09 11.88
CA TRP A 55 0.49 12.88 12.19
C TRP A 55 -0.04 13.91 13.20
N SER A 56 -1.22 14.45 12.93
CA SER A 56 -2.00 15.21 13.90
C SER A 56 -3.48 14.80 13.84
N PRO A 57 -4.26 15.01 14.92
CA PRO A 57 -5.68 14.71 14.92
C PRO A 57 -6.50 15.46 13.85
N ALA A 58 -5.94 16.56 13.31
CA ALA A 58 -6.58 17.35 12.26
C ALA A 58 -6.46 16.73 10.87
N VAL A 59 -5.61 15.70 10.67
CA VAL A 59 -5.40 15.06 9.37
C VAL A 59 -6.59 14.16 9.03
N PRO A 60 -7.35 14.44 7.95
CA PRO A 60 -8.42 13.56 7.52
C PRO A 60 -7.86 12.21 7.01
N THR A 61 -8.63 11.13 7.19
CA THR A 61 -8.26 9.80 6.69
C THR A 61 -7.94 9.82 5.19
N LYS A 62 -8.68 10.57 4.40
CA LYS A 62 -8.42 10.72 2.95
C LYS A 62 -7.03 11.29 2.68
N ALA A 63 -6.62 12.34 3.40
CA ALA A 63 -5.30 12.94 3.24
C ALA A 63 -4.19 11.96 3.66
N PHE A 64 -4.42 11.18 4.70
CA PHE A 64 -3.52 10.11 5.13
C PHE A 64 -3.32 9.06 4.04
N ILE A 65 -4.39 8.58 3.41
CA ILE A 65 -4.33 7.62 2.31
C ILE A 65 -3.58 8.21 1.10
N ILE A 66 -3.84 9.47 0.75
CA ILE A 66 -3.15 10.15 -0.36
C ILE A 66 -1.66 10.28 -0.08
N SER A 67 -1.26 10.56 1.16
CA SER A 67 0.16 10.64 1.51
C SER A 67 0.87 9.29 1.34
N ILE A 68 0.20 8.18 1.66
CA ILE A 68 0.73 6.83 1.43
C ILE A 68 0.84 6.55 -0.07
N GLN A 69 -0.17 6.90 -0.86
CA GLN A 69 -0.11 6.76 -2.31
C GLN A 69 1.09 7.51 -2.90
N SER A 70 1.32 8.74 -2.46
CA SER A 70 2.45 9.55 -2.92
C SER A 70 3.80 8.94 -2.54
N PHE A 71 3.90 8.36 -1.35
CA PHE A 71 5.13 7.75 -0.87
C PHE A 71 5.54 6.50 -1.66
N LEU A 72 4.64 5.83 -2.35
CA LEU A 72 5.00 4.71 -3.22
C LEU A 72 6.03 5.11 -4.29
N GLY A 73 5.90 6.30 -4.84
CA GLY A 73 6.84 6.83 -5.85
C GLY A 73 8.12 7.42 -5.28
N THR A 74 8.18 7.66 -3.96
CA THR A 74 9.30 8.33 -3.30
C THR A 74 9.66 7.61 -2.00
N PRO A 75 10.36 6.45 -2.08
CA PRO A 75 10.77 5.71 -0.89
C PRO A 75 11.66 6.52 0.05
N PHE A 76 11.56 6.22 1.34
CA PHE A 76 12.42 6.80 2.37
C PHE A 76 13.67 5.94 2.58
N ASP A 77 14.79 6.60 2.85
CA ASP A 77 16.05 5.91 3.17
C ASP A 77 16.03 5.24 4.54
N ASP A 78 15.22 5.77 5.45
CA ASP A 78 15.09 5.25 6.82
C ASP A 78 14.07 4.11 6.90
N GLU A 79 14.29 3.20 7.84
CA GLU A 79 13.37 2.12 8.17
C GLU A 79 12.97 1.26 6.96
N CYS A 80 13.96 0.78 6.21
CA CYS A 80 13.72 -0.13 5.09
C CYS A 80 13.34 -1.52 5.60
N LEU A 81 12.11 -1.94 5.33
CA LEU A 81 11.58 -3.25 5.71
C LEU A 81 11.87 -4.33 4.67
N ASN A 82 12.05 -3.92 3.42
CA ASN A 82 12.48 -4.79 2.33
C ASN A 82 13.89 -4.38 1.89
N THR A 83 14.89 -5.05 2.45
CA THR A 83 16.30 -4.69 2.23
C THR A 83 16.76 -4.92 0.80
N GLU A 84 16.23 -5.95 0.13
CA GLU A 84 16.51 -6.20 -1.29
C GLU A 84 16.01 -5.06 -2.17
N ALA A 85 14.76 -4.63 -1.98
CA ALA A 85 14.18 -3.52 -2.72
C ALA A 85 14.94 -2.22 -2.46
N ALA A 86 15.33 -1.95 -1.22
CA ALA A 86 16.12 -0.78 -0.86
C ALA A 86 17.48 -0.79 -1.56
N LYS A 87 18.14 -1.93 -1.61
CA LYS A 87 19.42 -2.10 -2.31
C LYS A 87 19.27 -1.85 -3.80
N LEU A 88 18.30 -2.47 -4.47
CA LEU A 88 18.05 -2.25 -5.89
C LEU A 88 17.68 -0.80 -6.21
N TYR A 89 16.89 -0.17 -5.35
CA TYR A 89 16.51 1.23 -5.53
C TYR A 89 17.71 2.16 -5.60
N LYS A 90 18.75 1.90 -4.82
CA LYS A 90 19.99 2.69 -4.78
C LYS A 90 21.00 2.28 -5.85
N GLU A 91 21.21 0.98 -6.05
CA GLU A 91 22.31 0.45 -6.85
C GLU A 91 21.92 0.13 -8.30
N ASN A 92 20.68 -0.28 -8.52
CA ASN A 92 20.19 -0.64 -9.86
C ASN A 92 18.71 -0.26 -10.01
N ARG A 93 18.47 1.02 -10.27
CA ARG A 93 17.13 1.58 -10.40
C ARG A 93 16.31 0.91 -11.50
N ASN A 94 16.91 0.57 -12.64
CA ASN A 94 16.21 -0.08 -13.74
C ASN A 94 15.68 -1.45 -13.34
N LEU A 95 16.50 -2.26 -12.67
CA LEU A 95 16.06 -3.56 -12.18
C LEU A 95 15.01 -3.43 -11.08
N TYR A 96 15.14 -2.44 -10.19
CA TYR A 96 14.13 -2.13 -9.20
C TYR A 96 12.77 -1.85 -9.87
N GLU A 97 12.74 -0.96 -10.83
CA GLU A 97 11.51 -0.58 -11.51
C GLU A 97 10.89 -1.72 -12.32
N ASP A 98 11.72 -2.53 -12.98
CA ASP A 98 11.26 -3.74 -13.67
C ASP A 98 10.64 -4.74 -12.70
N THR A 99 11.24 -4.92 -11.53
CA THR A 99 10.70 -5.80 -10.47
C THR A 99 9.37 -5.29 -9.93
N VAL A 100 9.24 -3.97 -9.74
CA VAL A 100 7.95 -3.35 -9.35
C VAL A 100 6.88 -3.64 -10.39
N LYS A 101 7.18 -3.45 -11.67
CA LYS A 101 6.25 -3.72 -12.77
C LYS A 101 5.84 -5.19 -12.84
N GLU A 102 6.78 -6.11 -12.60
CA GLU A 102 6.48 -7.53 -12.50
C GLU A 102 5.48 -7.83 -11.38
N TYR A 103 5.69 -7.25 -10.20
CA TYR A 103 4.76 -7.41 -9.07
C TYR A 103 3.38 -6.83 -9.39
N VAL A 104 3.32 -5.65 -10.01
CA VAL A 104 2.05 -5.04 -10.44
C VAL A 104 1.31 -5.97 -11.41
N ASN A 105 2.00 -6.49 -12.41
CA ASN A 105 1.40 -7.39 -13.40
C ASN A 105 0.93 -8.71 -12.80
N LYS A 106 1.65 -9.23 -11.81
CA LYS A 106 1.37 -10.54 -11.20
C LYS A 106 0.31 -10.45 -10.10
N TYR A 107 0.32 -9.40 -9.29
CA TYR A 107 -0.50 -9.32 -8.07
C TYR A 107 -1.53 -8.19 -8.06
N ALA A 108 -1.33 -7.15 -8.83
CA ALA A 108 -2.10 -5.90 -8.74
C ALA A 108 -2.70 -5.45 -10.07
N ASN A 109 -2.81 -6.32 -11.07
CA ASN A 109 -3.45 -5.96 -12.32
C ASN A 109 -4.98 -5.83 -12.15
N TYR A 110 -5.60 -5.15 -13.09
CA TYR A 110 -7.03 -4.85 -13.04
C TYR A 110 -7.92 -6.11 -12.97
N SER A 111 -7.54 -7.18 -13.66
CA SER A 111 -8.31 -8.43 -13.65
C SER A 111 -8.34 -9.07 -12.27
N ILE A 112 -7.19 -9.15 -11.60
CA ILE A 112 -7.09 -9.65 -10.22
C ILE A 112 -7.87 -8.75 -9.26
N TYR A 113 -7.72 -7.44 -9.39
CA TYR A 113 -8.46 -6.46 -8.60
C TYR A 113 -9.97 -6.65 -8.73
N ARG A 114 -10.47 -6.72 -9.95
CA ARG A 114 -11.90 -6.87 -10.24
C ARG A 114 -12.48 -8.16 -9.64
N ASN A 115 -11.76 -9.26 -9.76
CA ASN A 115 -12.21 -10.56 -9.22
C ASN A 115 -12.25 -10.52 -7.68
N LYS A 116 -11.23 -9.95 -7.06
CA LYS A 116 -11.17 -9.83 -5.61
C LYS A 116 -12.22 -8.86 -5.06
N LEU A 117 -12.51 -7.79 -5.78
CA LEU A 117 -13.58 -6.86 -5.43
C LEU A 117 -14.94 -7.56 -5.39
N LYS A 118 -15.22 -8.43 -6.35
CA LYS A 118 -16.46 -9.24 -6.36
C LYS A 118 -16.55 -10.18 -5.17
N GLU A 119 -15.44 -10.78 -4.75
CA GLU A 119 -15.39 -11.63 -3.55
C GLU A 119 -15.76 -10.85 -2.30
N TYR A 120 -15.18 -9.66 -2.12
CA TYR A 120 -15.48 -8.79 -0.98
C TYR A 120 -16.93 -8.30 -0.99
N GLU A 121 -17.47 -7.92 -2.13
CA GLU A 121 -18.88 -7.53 -2.27
C GLU A 121 -19.82 -8.68 -1.90
N ALA A 122 -19.50 -9.91 -2.30
CA ALA A 122 -20.28 -11.09 -1.94
C ALA A 122 -20.23 -11.38 -0.43
N GLU A 123 -19.07 -11.22 0.21
CA GLU A 123 -18.92 -11.38 1.65
C GLU A 123 -19.75 -10.34 2.43
N ASP A 124 -19.75 -9.09 1.99
CA ASP A 124 -20.53 -8.03 2.61
C ASP A 124 -22.03 -8.25 2.50
N ILE A 125 -22.53 -8.71 1.36
CA ILE A 125 -23.92 -9.10 1.16
C ILE A 125 -24.30 -10.26 2.10
N PHE A 126 -23.42 -11.24 2.23
CA PHE A 126 -23.64 -12.39 3.12
C PHE A 126 -23.74 -11.96 4.58
N LYS A 127 -22.84 -11.08 5.03
CA LYS A 127 -22.88 -10.53 6.40
C LYS A 127 -24.14 -9.73 6.69
N ILE A 128 -24.62 -8.96 5.74
CA ILE A 128 -25.88 -8.21 5.86
C ILE A 128 -27.08 -9.16 5.95
N SER A 129 -27.07 -10.27 5.23
CA SER A 129 -28.16 -11.25 5.24
C SER A 129 -28.24 -12.09 6.52
N GLU A 130 -27.15 -12.20 7.30
CA GLU A 130 -27.10 -12.89 8.58
C GLU A 130 -27.61 -12.05 9.76
N ASN A 131 -27.72 -10.75 9.59
CA ASN A 131 -28.23 -9.83 10.59
C ASN A 131 -29.70 -9.52 10.37
#